data_c5dba50c9c7d0bc7251179a194988a02
#
_entry.id   c5dba50c9c7d0bc7251179a194988a02
#
_cell.length_a   1.000
_cell.length_b   1.000
_cell.length_c   1.000
_cell.angle_alpha   90.00
_cell.angle_beta   90.00
_cell.angle_gamma   90.00
#
_symmetry.space_group_name_H-M   'P 1'
#
loop_
_entity.id
_entity.type
_entity.pdbx_description
1 polymer ?
#
loop_
_entity_poly.entity_id
_entity_poly.type
_entity_poly.pdbx_seq_one_letter_code
_entity_poly.pdbx_strand_id
1 'polypeptide(L)'
;MIPKLTDDAISMLPLESGRAELLEEIMTTVAPDRQTETLSNPAPRRTRWLAPLAAAAVVAALAGGTLWWQQHGPEGDDSSPVASLGLPEGQSVVLDAPGWKVDSLGGDGITFRNGDANLEITSYAAKDYDSYVEDREYIVDPPAPGAPVTVLGRAGQLWAYSQDDHTVIREVEGGHWLEFRGQGMDQDAYLALLGQLRLTSDAEFNAALPDDYVTKDERDIAAEQILGEIHEVSNAGFPDGTSLQLGAGEAKDHYQFGAEVVAQYTCAWLEDFENAKAHGQQARADEAARVLGTSRQWPILKQMNADGDYPEVVWELADQAVAGQVPDWYREGLGC
;
A
#
# COMPACT_ATOMS: atom_id res chain seq x y z
N MET A 1 8.14 -18.49 -30.63
CA MET A 1 9.39 -19.17 -30.19
C MET A 1 10.36 -18.03 -29.88
N ILE A 2 10.48 -17.65 -28.58
CA ILE A 2 11.37 -16.56 -28.13
C ILE A 2 12.77 -17.18 -28.00
N PRO A 3 13.81 -16.63 -28.62
CA PRO A 3 15.18 -17.16 -28.49
C PRO A 3 15.66 -16.98 -27.05
N LYS A 4 16.13 -18.06 -26.42
CA LYS A 4 16.80 -17.99 -25.12
C LYS A 4 18.12 -17.23 -25.28
N LEU A 5 18.28 -16.15 -24.50
CA LEU A 5 19.56 -15.49 -24.34
C LEU A 5 20.57 -16.49 -23.70
N THR A 6 21.73 -16.61 -24.31
CA THR A 6 22.83 -17.46 -23.78
C THR A 6 23.77 -16.59 -22.96
N ASP A 7 24.49 -17.19 -22.00
CA ASP A 7 25.44 -16.49 -21.13
C ASP A 7 26.52 -15.71 -21.91
N ASP A 8 26.91 -16.21 -23.10
CA ASP A 8 27.81 -15.50 -24.02
C ASP A 8 27.22 -14.24 -24.62
N ALA A 9 25.90 -14.18 -24.81
CA ALA A 9 25.23 -13.00 -25.33
C ALA A 9 25.08 -11.89 -24.24
N ILE A 10 24.97 -12.29 -22.98
CA ILE A 10 24.92 -11.38 -21.84
C ILE A 10 26.30 -10.76 -21.57
N SER A 11 27.38 -11.54 -21.70
CA SER A 11 28.74 -11.03 -21.49
C SER A 11 29.23 -10.05 -22.56
N MET A 12 28.53 -9.93 -23.69
CA MET A 12 28.83 -8.98 -24.77
C MET A 12 28.05 -7.66 -24.68
N LEU A 13 27.17 -7.51 -23.69
CA LEU A 13 26.45 -6.25 -23.49
C LEU A 13 27.41 -5.18 -22.94
N PRO A 14 27.43 -3.95 -23.49
CA PRO A 14 28.31 -2.85 -23.04
C PRO A 14 27.80 -2.22 -21.73
N LEU A 15 27.74 -3.00 -20.67
CA LEU A 15 27.21 -2.58 -19.37
C LEU A 15 28.04 -1.48 -18.72
N GLU A 16 29.34 -1.44 -18.99
CA GLU A 16 30.24 -0.42 -18.45
C GLU A 16 30.00 0.98 -19.06
N SER A 17 29.68 1.06 -20.35
CA SER A 17 29.38 2.34 -21.01
C SER A 17 28.03 2.89 -20.55
N GLY A 18 27.00 2.05 -20.40
CA GLY A 18 25.68 2.47 -19.88
C GLY A 18 25.75 2.94 -18.42
N ARG A 19 26.60 2.33 -17.60
CA ARG A 19 26.82 2.75 -16.21
C ARG A 19 27.53 4.10 -16.10
N ALA A 20 28.50 4.36 -16.97
CA ALA A 20 29.21 5.64 -17.01
C ALA A 20 28.29 6.78 -17.45
N GLU A 21 27.44 6.54 -18.45
CA GLU A 21 26.46 7.51 -18.96
C GLU A 21 25.38 7.88 -17.93
N LEU A 22 24.87 6.88 -17.19
CA LEU A 22 23.93 7.08 -16.08
C LEU A 22 24.54 7.84 -14.91
N LEU A 23 25.79 7.59 -14.57
CA LEU A 23 26.50 8.32 -13.51
C LEU A 23 26.77 9.77 -13.91
N GLU A 24 27.06 10.04 -15.18
CA GLU A 24 27.29 11.41 -15.67
C GLU A 24 25.97 12.20 -15.69
N GLU A 25 24.84 11.58 -16.01
CA GLU A 25 23.52 12.21 -15.99
C GLU A 25 23.08 12.55 -14.56
N ILE A 26 23.32 11.66 -13.58
CA ILE A 26 23.03 11.90 -12.15
C ILE A 26 23.91 13.03 -11.59
N MET A 27 25.18 13.10 -11.99
CA MET A 27 26.11 14.12 -11.50
C MET A 27 25.91 15.50 -12.14
N THR A 28 25.26 15.58 -13.30
CA THR A 28 24.95 16.84 -13.99
C THR A 28 23.63 17.46 -13.60
N THR A 29 22.77 16.76 -12.85
CA THR A 29 21.52 17.31 -12.30
C THR A 29 21.85 18.19 -11.09
N VAL A 30 22.27 19.42 -11.33
CA VAL A 30 22.52 20.43 -10.30
C VAL A 30 21.21 20.79 -9.62
N ALA A 31 21.13 20.59 -8.31
CA ALA A 31 20.03 21.06 -7.49
C ALA A 31 19.88 22.59 -7.62
N PRO A 32 18.66 23.13 -7.82
CA PRO A 32 18.48 24.56 -7.89
C PRO A 32 18.73 25.22 -6.53
N ASP A 33 19.62 26.20 -6.55
CA ASP A 33 20.00 27.05 -5.43
C ASP A 33 18.76 27.74 -4.82
N ARG A 34 18.52 27.54 -3.53
CA ARG A 34 17.48 28.25 -2.78
C ARG A 34 17.94 29.68 -2.50
N GLN A 35 17.57 30.60 -3.37
CA GLN A 35 17.58 32.01 -3.03
C GLN A 35 16.28 32.40 -2.35
N THR A 36 16.41 32.81 -1.10
CA THR A 36 15.39 33.52 -0.34
C THR A 36 15.12 34.88 -0.97
N GLU A 37 13.93 35.10 -1.53
CA GLU A 37 13.46 36.45 -1.84
C GLU A 37 12.12 36.74 -1.16
N THR A 38 12.13 37.87 -0.50
CA THR A 38 11.10 38.51 0.28
C THR A 38 9.91 38.99 -0.57
N LEU A 39 8.74 38.89 0.06
CA LEU A 39 7.42 39.32 -0.38
C LEU A 39 7.34 40.70 -1.08
N SER A 40 6.64 40.75 -2.21
CA SER A 40 5.79 41.87 -2.60
C SER A 40 4.76 41.42 -3.66
N ASN A 41 3.49 41.55 -3.30
CA ASN A 41 2.32 41.41 -4.20
C ASN A 41 2.15 42.69 -5.04
N PRO A 42 1.70 42.66 -6.31
CA PRO A 42 0.28 42.78 -6.62
C PRO A 42 -0.20 41.97 -7.86
N ALA A 43 -1.52 41.71 -7.85
CA ALA A 43 -2.37 41.01 -8.82
C ALA A 43 -2.50 41.71 -10.21
N PRO A 44 -3.42 41.23 -11.11
CA PRO A 44 -3.25 40.07 -12.02
C PRO A 44 -3.30 40.49 -13.51
N ARG A 45 -2.72 39.74 -14.42
CA ARG A 45 -3.05 39.81 -15.85
C ARG A 45 -3.07 38.44 -16.51
N ARG A 46 -4.24 38.13 -17.10
CA ARG A 46 -4.53 36.99 -17.96
C ARG A 46 -3.65 37.00 -19.20
N THR A 47 -3.01 35.87 -19.54
CA THR A 47 -2.81 35.50 -20.96
C THR A 47 -2.72 33.97 -21.06
N ARG A 48 -3.59 33.41 -21.90
CA ARG A 48 -3.60 32.02 -22.38
C ARG A 48 -2.33 31.77 -23.17
N TRP A 49 -1.66 30.63 -22.96
CA TRP A 49 -0.99 29.89 -24.05
C TRP A 49 -0.81 28.42 -23.63
N LEU A 50 -1.13 27.57 -24.58
CA LEU A 50 -1.09 26.13 -24.60
C LEU A 50 0.35 25.61 -24.52
N ALA A 51 0.61 24.56 -23.74
CA ALA A 51 1.57 23.52 -24.09
C ALA A 51 1.23 22.22 -23.34
N PRO A 52 1.16 21.07 -24.02
CA PRO A 52 0.98 19.77 -23.42
C PRO A 52 2.32 19.15 -23.03
N LEU A 53 2.30 18.08 -22.24
CA LEU A 53 3.41 17.21 -21.84
C LEU A 53 3.96 17.43 -20.42
N ALA A 54 3.25 16.82 -19.46
CA ALA A 54 3.86 16.31 -18.23
C ALA A 54 2.95 15.24 -17.59
N ALA A 55 2.53 14.24 -18.38
CA ALA A 55 1.69 13.13 -17.92
C ALA A 55 2.50 11.81 -17.74
N ALA A 56 3.82 11.89 -17.57
CA ALA A 56 4.67 10.70 -17.52
C ALA A 56 5.32 10.40 -16.16
N ALA A 57 5.07 11.20 -15.12
CA ALA A 57 5.75 11.03 -13.83
C ALA A 57 4.88 10.44 -12.70
N VAL A 58 3.55 10.35 -12.87
CA VAL A 58 2.64 9.84 -11.84
C VAL A 58 2.48 8.31 -11.87
N VAL A 59 2.72 7.68 -13.03
CA VAL A 59 2.57 6.22 -13.21
C VAL A 59 3.64 5.42 -12.44
N ALA A 60 4.79 6.00 -12.12
CA ALA A 60 5.87 5.27 -11.44
C ALA A 60 5.63 5.05 -9.92
N ALA A 61 4.80 5.87 -9.28
CA ALA A 61 4.48 5.71 -7.86
C ALA A 61 3.34 4.70 -7.64
N LEU A 62 2.40 4.60 -8.58
CA LEU A 62 1.33 3.60 -8.53
C LEU A 62 1.84 2.20 -8.92
N ALA A 63 2.85 2.10 -9.80
CA ALA A 63 3.47 0.83 -10.17
C ALA A 63 4.25 0.18 -9.02
N GLY A 64 4.72 0.93 -8.04
CA GLY A 64 5.38 0.40 -6.84
C GLY A 64 4.42 -0.34 -5.90
N GLY A 65 3.19 0.17 -5.76
CA GLY A 65 2.15 -0.46 -4.94
C GLY A 65 1.54 -1.70 -5.59
N THR A 66 1.27 -1.65 -6.90
CA THR A 66 0.65 -2.76 -7.63
C THR A 66 1.60 -3.93 -7.90
N LEU A 67 2.91 -3.66 -8.07
CA LEU A 67 3.91 -4.72 -8.19
C LEU A 67 4.07 -5.51 -6.89
N TRP A 68 3.87 -4.89 -5.74
CA TRP A 68 3.87 -5.57 -4.45
C TRP A 68 2.68 -6.54 -4.33
N TRP A 69 1.50 -6.14 -4.77
CA TRP A 69 0.29 -6.99 -4.83
C TRP A 69 0.41 -8.15 -5.83
N GLN A 70 1.05 -7.96 -6.98
CA GLN A 70 1.23 -9.02 -7.98
C GLN A 70 2.26 -10.09 -7.58
N GLN A 71 3.23 -9.76 -6.73
CA GLN A 71 4.19 -10.75 -6.22
C GLN A 71 3.65 -11.57 -5.04
N HIS A 72 2.58 -11.09 -4.38
CA HIS A 72 2.01 -11.72 -3.19
C HIS A 72 0.51 -12.00 -3.34
N GLY A 73 0.04 -12.21 -4.58
CA GLY A 73 -1.35 -12.62 -4.84
C GLY A 73 -1.69 -13.95 -4.15
N PRO A 74 -2.94 -14.14 -3.73
CA PRO A 74 -3.34 -15.28 -2.94
C PRO A 74 -3.33 -16.57 -3.78
N GLU A 75 -2.27 -17.36 -3.67
CA GLU A 75 -2.37 -18.80 -3.88
C GLU A 75 -2.53 -19.45 -2.51
N GLY A 76 -3.74 -19.84 -2.19
CA GLY A 76 -3.98 -20.69 -1.02
C GLY A 76 -5.07 -20.16 -0.13
N ASP A 77 -6.22 -20.81 -0.28
CA ASP A 77 -7.23 -21.04 0.73
C ASP A 77 -6.58 -21.16 2.13
N ASP A 78 -6.74 -20.11 2.97
CA ASP A 78 -6.98 -20.27 4.39
C ASP A 78 -7.20 -18.89 5.04
N SER A 79 -8.39 -18.72 5.53
CA SER A 79 -8.91 -17.65 6.35
C SER A 79 -8.13 -17.51 7.67
N SER A 80 -7.10 -16.69 7.71
CA SER A 80 -6.53 -16.20 8.96
C SER A 80 -6.72 -14.69 9.05
N PRO A 81 -7.48 -14.25 10.03
CA PRO A 81 -7.91 -12.86 10.13
C PRO A 81 -7.08 -12.10 11.15
N VAL A 82 -6.00 -11.61 10.74
CA VAL A 82 -5.13 -10.56 11.31
C VAL A 82 -3.84 -10.67 10.52
N ALA A 83 -3.13 -9.55 10.27
CA ALA A 83 -1.82 -9.59 9.63
C ALA A 83 -1.08 -10.83 10.11
N SER A 84 -0.92 -11.83 9.23
CA SER A 84 -0.44 -13.14 9.66
C SER A 84 1.05 -13.01 9.95
N LEU A 85 1.35 -12.40 11.11
CA LEU A 85 2.71 -12.28 11.60
C LEU A 85 3.35 -13.67 11.90
N GLY A 86 2.70 -14.76 11.45
CA GLY A 86 3.16 -16.11 11.78
C GLY A 86 3.18 -16.39 13.27
N LEU A 87 2.41 -15.63 14.04
CA LEU A 87 2.20 -15.84 15.47
C LEU A 87 1.23 -17.00 15.68
N PRO A 88 1.19 -17.59 16.88
CA PRO A 88 0.16 -18.55 17.22
C PRO A 88 -1.25 -18.01 16.95
N GLU A 89 -2.15 -18.88 16.49
CA GLU A 89 -3.53 -18.53 16.16
C GLU A 89 -4.20 -17.70 17.28
N GLY A 90 -4.86 -16.62 16.91
CA GLY A 90 -5.55 -15.72 17.86
C GLY A 90 -4.62 -14.80 18.65
N GLN A 91 -3.36 -14.66 18.22
CA GLN A 91 -2.41 -13.73 18.84
C GLN A 91 -1.96 -12.65 17.87
N SER A 92 -1.88 -11.43 18.38
CA SER A 92 -1.37 -10.24 17.73
C SER A 92 -0.30 -9.54 18.56
N VAL A 93 0.36 -8.55 17.99
CA VAL A 93 1.37 -7.73 18.67
C VAL A 93 0.81 -6.34 18.95
N VAL A 94 0.96 -5.86 20.18
CA VAL A 94 0.70 -4.47 20.52
C VAL A 94 1.96 -3.82 21.06
N LEU A 95 2.04 -2.50 20.92
CA LEU A 95 3.11 -1.67 21.42
C LEU A 95 2.58 -0.77 22.54
N ASP A 96 2.93 -1.08 23.78
CA ASP A 96 2.51 -0.32 24.96
C ASP A 96 3.42 0.89 25.23
N ALA A 97 3.65 1.72 24.21
CA ALA A 97 4.52 2.88 24.25
C ALA A 97 3.72 4.19 24.11
N PRO A 98 3.82 5.12 25.07
CA PRO A 98 3.09 6.39 24.99
C PRO A 98 3.42 7.18 23.73
N GLY A 99 2.38 7.64 23.02
CA GLY A 99 2.51 8.45 21.80
C GLY A 99 2.70 7.64 20.52
N TRP A 100 2.93 6.33 20.61
CA TRP A 100 2.95 5.44 19.44
C TRP A 100 1.55 4.99 19.08
N LYS A 101 1.28 4.92 17.79
CA LYS A 101 0.01 4.48 17.21
C LYS A 101 0.27 3.52 16.05
N VAL A 102 -0.68 2.67 15.76
CA VAL A 102 -0.69 1.91 14.50
C VAL A 102 -0.85 2.91 13.37
N ASP A 103 0.07 2.88 12.41
CA ASP A 103 0.13 3.73 11.23
C ASP A 103 -0.37 2.99 10.00
N SER A 104 0.04 1.71 9.86
CA SER A 104 -0.46 0.82 8.81
C SER A 104 -0.53 -0.62 9.30
N LEU A 105 -1.48 -1.34 8.73
CA LEU A 105 -1.73 -2.75 8.98
C LEU A 105 -2.13 -3.41 7.66
N GLY A 106 -1.50 -4.52 7.32
CA GLY A 106 -1.87 -5.29 6.13
C GLY A 106 -0.83 -6.30 5.69
N GLY A 107 -1.29 -7.30 4.95
CA GLY A 107 -0.47 -8.37 4.45
C GLY A 107 0.23 -9.14 5.57
N ASP A 108 1.53 -9.03 5.63
CA ASP A 108 2.41 -9.72 6.56
C ASP A 108 3.04 -8.79 7.60
N GLY A 109 2.53 -7.53 7.76
CA GLY A 109 3.18 -6.53 8.59
C GLY A 109 2.27 -5.55 9.33
N ILE A 110 2.86 -4.92 10.34
CA ILE A 110 2.27 -3.81 11.09
C ILE A 110 3.33 -2.73 11.29
N THR A 111 2.95 -1.47 11.07
CA THR A 111 3.82 -0.32 11.34
C THR A 111 3.22 0.52 12.47
N PHE A 112 4.06 0.84 13.44
CA PHE A 112 3.77 1.82 14.48
C PHE A 112 4.54 3.11 14.21
N ARG A 113 3.95 4.26 14.53
CA ARG A 113 4.56 5.58 14.32
C ARG A 113 4.40 6.50 15.52
N ASN A 114 5.44 7.33 15.74
CA ASN A 114 5.42 8.44 16.67
C ASN A 114 6.26 9.61 16.09
N GLY A 115 5.59 10.61 15.52
CA GLY A 115 6.25 11.68 14.77
C GLY A 115 7.03 11.14 13.57
N ASP A 116 8.33 11.41 13.50
CA ASP A 116 9.21 10.96 12.43
C ASP A 116 9.76 9.53 12.66
N ALA A 117 9.57 8.98 13.86
CA ALA A 117 10.02 7.64 14.20
C ALA A 117 8.98 6.58 13.82
N ASN A 118 9.43 5.45 13.30
CA ASN A 118 8.58 4.28 13.03
C ASN A 118 9.20 2.98 13.57
N LEU A 119 8.34 2.00 13.80
CA LEU A 119 8.69 0.61 14.06
C LEU A 119 7.81 -0.26 13.17
N GLU A 120 8.44 -0.94 12.23
CA GLU A 120 7.80 -1.91 11.34
C GLU A 120 8.08 -3.32 11.84
N ILE A 121 7.07 -4.15 11.87
CA ILE A 121 7.16 -5.59 12.19
C ILE A 121 6.62 -6.34 10.99
N THR A 122 7.48 -7.13 10.34
CA THR A 122 7.12 -7.89 9.14
C THR A 122 7.38 -9.36 9.34
N SER A 123 6.46 -10.19 8.86
CA SER A 123 6.56 -11.66 8.88
C SER A 123 7.07 -12.19 7.56
N TYR A 124 7.96 -13.17 7.63
CA TYR A 124 8.51 -13.85 6.46
C TYR A 124 8.47 -15.37 6.64
N ALA A 125 8.43 -16.09 5.54
CA ALA A 125 8.46 -17.54 5.55
C ALA A 125 9.83 -18.07 6.06
N ALA A 126 9.82 -19.16 6.84
CA ALA A 126 11.02 -19.76 7.42
C ALA A 126 12.11 -20.10 6.40
N LYS A 127 11.73 -20.44 5.16
CA LYS A 127 12.67 -20.79 4.07
C LYS A 127 13.64 -19.66 3.73
N ASP A 128 13.27 -18.42 4.01
CA ASP A 128 14.05 -17.23 3.63
C ASP A 128 14.96 -16.73 4.77
N TYR A 129 14.84 -17.32 5.98
CA TYR A 129 15.54 -16.87 7.19
C TYR A 129 17.05 -16.78 7.04
N ASP A 130 17.69 -17.87 6.60
CA ASP A 130 19.16 -17.93 6.52
C ASP A 130 19.71 -16.90 5.53
N SER A 131 19.05 -16.69 4.40
CA SER A 131 19.48 -15.70 3.41
C SER A 131 19.36 -14.26 3.91
N TYR A 132 18.32 -13.97 4.69
CA TYR A 132 18.14 -12.64 5.28
C TYR A 132 19.17 -12.38 6.39
N VAL A 133 19.46 -13.37 7.23
CA VAL A 133 20.52 -13.25 8.25
C VAL A 133 21.88 -13.04 7.59
N GLU A 134 22.23 -13.87 6.60
CA GLU A 134 23.48 -13.73 5.84
C GLU A 134 23.60 -12.33 5.20
N ASP A 135 22.54 -11.83 4.58
CA ASP A 135 22.52 -10.49 3.96
C ASP A 135 22.78 -9.36 5.00
N ARG A 136 22.23 -9.50 6.21
CA ARG A 136 22.45 -8.53 7.30
C ARG A 136 23.89 -8.55 7.86
N GLU A 137 24.60 -9.66 7.78
CA GLU A 137 26.00 -9.73 8.21
C GLU A 137 26.91 -8.83 7.38
N TYR A 138 26.54 -8.54 6.13
CA TYR A 138 27.29 -7.66 5.22
C TYR A 138 27.01 -6.16 5.42
N ILE A 139 26.14 -5.78 6.37
CA ILE A 139 25.92 -4.37 6.74
C ILE A 139 27.21 -3.76 7.32
N VAL A 140 28.05 -4.56 7.94
CA VAL A 140 29.33 -4.15 8.52
C VAL A 140 30.51 -4.73 7.74
N ASP A 141 31.66 -4.04 7.76
CA ASP A 141 32.89 -4.50 7.14
C ASP A 141 34.00 -4.61 8.21
N PRO A 142 34.56 -5.82 8.48
CA PRO A 142 34.21 -7.10 7.86
C PRO A 142 32.81 -7.60 8.27
N PRO A 143 32.18 -8.47 7.45
CA PRO A 143 30.89 -9.09 7.78
C PRO A 143 30.91 -9.76 9.16
N ALA A 144 29.86 -9.53 9.94
CA ALA A 144 29.76 -10.05 11.30
C ALA A 144 28.30 -10.40 11.67
N PRO A 145 28.11 -11.43 12.51
CA PRO A 145 26.79 -11.73 13.06
C PRO A 145 26.26 -10.57 13.88
N GLY A 146 24.93 -10.44 13.90
CA GLY A 146 24.25 -9.43 14.69
C GLY A 146 24.46 -9.61 16.19
N ALA A 147 24.31 -8.52 16.95
CA ALA A 147 24.36 -8.58 18.40
C ALA A 147 23.15 -9.38 18.94
N PRO A 148 23.34 -10.30 19.92
CA PRO A 148 22.23 -11.09 20.44
C PRO A 148 21.23 -10.21 21.19
N VAL A 149 19.94 -10.42 20.94
CA VAL A 149 18.83 -9.72 21.57
C VAL A 149 17.66 -10.69 21.82
N THR A 150 16.74 -10.31 22.71
CA THR A 150 15.50 -11.06 22.92
C THR A 150 14.31 -10.14 22.64
N VAL A 151 13.40 -10.55 21.76
CA VAL A 151 12.16 -9.80 21.45
C VAL A 151 10.96 -10.74 21.52
N LEU A 152 9.92 -10.32 22.23
CA LEU A 152 8.71 -11.14 22.47
C LEU A 152 9.04 -12.55 23.01
N GLY A 153 10.03 -12.62 23.88
CA GLY A 153 10.45 -13.85 24.56
C GLY A 153 11.30 -14.82 23.73
N ARG A 154 11.74 -14.43 22.51
CA ARG A 154 12.58 -15.23 21.61
C ARG A 154 13.90 -14.57 21.28
N ALA A 155 14.92 -15.40 21.04
CA ALA A 155 16.21 -14.93 20.59
C ALA A 155 16.11 -14.29 19.19
N GLY A 156 16.99 -13.34 18.95
CA GLY A 156 17.17 -12.68 17.66
C GLY A 156 18.54 -12.03 17.57
N GLN A 157 18.81 -11.43 16.45
CA GLN A 157 20.05 -10.74 16.13
C GLN A 157 19.75 -9.29 15.71
N LEU A 158 20.51 -8.34 16.23
CA LEU A 158 20.41 -6.91 16.00
C LEU A 158 21.53 -6.43 15.10
N TRP A 159 21.20 -5.66 14.06
CA TRP A 159 22.13 -4.90 13.23
C TRP A 159 21.70 -3.43 13.18
N ALA A 160 22.67 -2.54 12.98
CA ALA A 160 22.45 -1.13 12.75
C ALA A 160 22.87 -0.79 11.32
N TYR A 161 21.93 -0.24 10.51
CA TYR A 161 22.23 0.32 9.20
C TYR A 161 22.85 1.70 9.29
N SER A 162 22.42 2.48 10.29
CA SER A 162 22.93 3.80 10.62
C SER A 162 22.77 4.09 12.11
N GLN A 163 23.00 5.34 12.52
CA GLN A 163 22.80 5.76 13.91
C GLN A 163 21.31 5.73 14.32
N ASP A 164 20.40 5.83 13.36
CA ASP A 164 18.96 5.98 13.54
C ASP A 164 18.10 4.98 12.73
N ASP A 165 18.73 3.92 12.21
CA ASP A 165 18.06 2.82 11.48
C ASP A 165 18.62 1.47 11.94
N HIS A 166 17.76 0.67 12.56
CA HIS A 166 18.11 -0.59 13.22
C HIS A 166 17.14 -1.69 12.81
N THR A 167 17.64 -2.92 12.75
CA THR A 167 16.79 -4.10 12.51
C THR A 167 17.13 -5.23 13.47
N VAL A 168 16.10 -5.96 13.87
CA VAL A 168 16.22 -7.25 14.57
C VAL A 168 15.54 -8.32 13.75
N ILE A 169 16.25 -9.41 13.47
CA ILE A 169 15.67 -10.65 12.94
C ILE A 169 15.52 -11.62 14.09
N ARG A 170 14.28 -12.03 14.39
CA ARG A 170 13.92 -13.00 15.43
C ARG A 170 14.00 -14.42 14.85
N GLU A 171 14.43 -15.40 15.67
CA GLU A 171 14.46 -16.80 15.27
C GLU A 171 13.11 -17.32 14.80
N VAL A 172 13.15 -18.29 13.87
CA VAL A 172 11.98 -18.95 13.29
C VAL A 172 11.07 -19.56 14.37
N GLU A 173 9.78 -19.32 14.23
CA GLU A 173 8.70 -19.91 15.04
C GLU A 173 7.49 -20.23 14.15
N GLY A 174 6.93 -21.45 14.26
CA GLY A 174 5.71 -21.80 13.56
C GLY A 174 5.78 -21.75 12.03
N GLY A 175 7.01 -21.82 11.46
CA GLY A 175 7.20 -21.73 9.99
C GLY A 175 7.43 -20.32 9.47
N HIS A 176 7.46 -19.32 10.36
CA HIS A 176 7.72 -17.91 10.05
C HIS A 176 8.80 -17.33 10.97
N TRP A 177 9.34 -16.18 10.56
CA TRP A 177 10.20 -15.35 11.39
C TRP A 177 9.79 -13.88 11.25
N LEU A 178 10.14 -13.08 12.25
CA LEU A 178 9.77 -11.66 12.28
C LEU A 178 11.01 -10.78 12.15
N GLU A 179 10.92 -9.78 11.29
CA GLU A 179 11.81 -8.63 11.27
C GLU A 179 11.17 -7.47 12.01
N PHE A 180 11.95 -6.80 12.85
CA PHE A 180 11.57 -5.58 13.54
C PHE A 180 12.51 -4.49 13.06
N ARG A 181 12.02 -3.53 12.27
CA ARG A 181 12.83 -2.42 11.77
C ARG A 181 12.39 -1.11 12.41
N GLY A 182 13.32 -0.44 13.07
CA GLY A 182 13.09 0.85 13.73
C GLY A 182 13.90 1.95 13.06
N GLN A 183 13.24 3.05 12.72
CA GLN A 183 13.85 4.22 12.11
C GLN A 183 13.51 5.50 12.89
N GLY A 184 14.39 6.51 12.77
CA GLY A 184 14.20 7.80 13.45
C GLY A 184 14.51 7.78 14.94
N MET A 185 15.29 6.78 15.44
CA MET A 185 15.68 6.67 16.85
C MET A 185 17.04 5.99 16.99
N ASP A 186 17.78 6.31 18.04
CA ASP A 186 19.04 5.63 18.34
C ASP A 186 18.82 4.21 18.87
N GLN A 187 19.91 3.43 18.95
CA GLN A 187 19.85 2.02 19.32
C GLN A 187 19.28 1.79 20.72
N ASP A 188 19.59 2.65 21.68
CA ASP A 188 19.11 2.48 23.07
C ASP A 188 17.59 2.72 23.13
N ALA A 189 17.10 3.76 22.46
CA ALA A 189 15.67 4.03 22.32
C ALA A 189 14.95 2.90 21.57
N TYR A 190 15.54 2.39 20.49
CA TYR A 190 15.01 1.26 19.74
C TYR A 190 14.88 0.00 20.60
N LEU A 191 15.94 -0.39 21.32
CA LEU A 191 15.88 -1.56 22.22
C LEU A 191 14.89 -1.37 23.36
N ALA A 192 14.78 -0.16 23.92
CA ALA A 192 13.78 0.15 24.92
C ALA A 192 12.35 0.04 24.36
N LEU A 193 12.14 0.44 23.08
CA LEU A 193 10.85 0.31 22.40
C LEU A 193 10.48 -1.15 22.15
N LEU A 194 11.41 -1.98 21.68
CA LEU A 194 11.18 -3.43 21.52
C LEU A 194 10.79 -4.10 22.84
N GLY A 195 11.29 -3.62 23.96
CA GLY A 195 10.90 -4.08 25.30
C GLY A 195 9.47 -3.75 25.71
N GLN A 196 8.78 -2.87 24.99
CA GLN A 196 7.38 -2.49 25.22
C GLN A 196 6.40 -3.25 24.29
N LEU A 197 6.91 -4.10 23.41
CA LEU A 197 6.09 -5.01 22.62
C LEU A 197 5.58 -6.16 23.49
N ARG A 198 4.32 -6.51 23.33
CA ARG A 198 3.73 -7.70 23.93
C ARG A 198 2.79 -8.44 23.00
N LEU A 199 2.69 -9.73 23.21
CA LEU A 199 1.65 -10.55 22.57
C LEU A 199 0.31 -10.31 23.26
N THR A 200 -0.76 -10.28 22.48
CA THR A 200 -2.13 -10.09 22.96
C THR A 200 -3.11 -10.92 22.14
N SER A 201 -4.38 -10.98 22.55
CA SER A 201 -5.44 -11.58 21.75
C SER A 201 -5.87 -10.63 20.63
N ASP A 202 -6.45 -11.19 19.56
CA ASP A 202 -7.01 -10.38 18.46
C ASP A 202 -8.07 -9.39 18.96
N ALA A 203 -8.88 -9.78 19.94
CA ALA A 203 -9.89 -8.89 20.52
C ALA A 203 -9.27 -7.67 21.24
N GLU A 204 -8.19 -7.89 21.99
CA GLU A 204 -7.47 -6.79 22.65
C GLU A 204 -6.70 -5.93 21.65
N PHE A 205 -6.13 -6.56 20.61
CA PHE A 205 -5.48 -5.85 19.50
C PHE A 205 -6.49 -4.94 18.78
N ASN A 206 -7.64 -5.47 18.37
CA ASN A 206 -8.69 -4.69 17.71
C ASN A 206 -9.18 -3.52 18.57
N ALA A 207 -9.29 -3.73 19.89
CA ALA A 207 -9.66 -2.65 20.82
C ALA A 207 -8.56 -1.57 21.01
N ALA A 208 -7.33 -1.86 20.61
CA ALA A 208 -6.20 -0.92 20.68
C ALA A 208 -5.95 -0.19 19.35
N LEU A 209 -6.63 -0.57 18.27
CA LEU A 209 -6.55 0.12 16.98
C LEU A 209 -7.10 1.55 17.11
N PRO A 210 -6.58 2.50 16.31
CA PRO A 210 -7.19 3.82 16.16
C PRO A 210 -8.65 3.75 15.71
N ASP A 211 -9.46 4.76 16.09
CA ASP A 211 -10.90 4.84 15.78
C ASP A 211 -11.20 4.88 14.25
N ASP A 212 -10.21 5.15 13.43
CA ASP A 212 -10.29 5.18 11.96
C ASP A 212 -10.05 3.81 11.30
N TYR A 213 -9.84 2.76 12.09
CA TYR A 213 -9.78 1.39 11.59
C TYR A 213 -11.15 0.73 11.62
N VAL A 214 -11.46 0.00 10.56
CA VAL A 214 -12.64 -0.85 10.44
C VAL A 214 -12.23 -2.29 10.77
N THR A 215 -12.66 -2.79 11.91
CA THR A 215 -12.38 -4.16 12.35
C THR A 215 -13.29 -5.16 11.63
N LYS A 216 -12.96 -6.46 11.72
CA LYS A 216 -13.74 -7.54 11.11
C LYS A 216 -15.23 -7.48 11.45
N ASP A 217 -15.55 -7.19 12.71
CA ASP A 217 -16.93 -7.19 13.19
C ASP A 217 -17.72 -5.94 12.76
N GLU A 218 -17.02 -4.89 12.33
CA GLU A 218 -17.60 -3.63 11.89
C GLU A 218 -17.77 -3.54 10.36
N ARG A 219 -17.10 -4.41 9.59
CA ARG A 219 -17.02 -4.32 8.11
C ARG A 219 -18.38 -4.25 7.43
N ASP A 220 -19.32 -5.09 7.82
CA ASP A 220 -20.64 -5.11 7.18
C ASP A 220 -21.39 -3.79 7.40
N ILE A 221 -21.37 -3.28 8.62
CA ILE A 221 -22.02 -2.01 8.98
C ILE A 221 -21.34 -0.83 8.28
N ALA A 222 -20.02 -0.80 8.27
CA ALA A 222 -19.26 0.25 7.61
C ALA A 222 -19.46 0.24 6.09
N ALA A 223 -19.53 -0.95 5.47
CA ALA A 223 -19.81 -1.08 4.06
C ALA A 223 -21.23 -0.65 3.70
N GLU A 224 -22.22 -1.05 4.50
CA GLU A 224 -23.62 -0.60 4.34
C GLU A 224 -23.74 0.91 4.43
N GLN A 225 -23.00 1.55 5.33
CA GLN A 225 -22.97 3.01 5.43
C GLN A 225 -22.38 3.65 4.17
N ILE A 226 -21.20 3.21 3.71
CA ILE A 226 -20.55 3.72 2.49
C ILE A 226 -21.48 3.57 1.27
N LEU A 227 -22.06 2.40 1.09
CA LEU A 227 -22.97 2.13 -0.03
C LEU A 227 -24.27 2.91 0.09
N GLY A 228 -24.78 3.14 1.30
CA GLY A 228 -25.93 4.00 1.56
C GLY A 228 -25.66 5.45 1.14
N GLU A 229 -24.52 6.01 1.50
CA GLU A 229 -24.10 7.36 1.10
C GLU A 229 -23.91 7.49 -0.42
N ILE A 230 -23.37 6.45 -1.08
CA ILE A 230 -23.25 6.39 -2.54
C ILE A 230 -24.66 6.34 -3.17
N HIS A 231 -25.56 5.54 -2.62
CA HIS A 231 -26.93 5.40 -3.10
C HIS A 231 -27.71 6.72 -3.02
N GLU A 232 -27.57 7.49 -1.96
CA GLU A 232 -28.22 8.81 -1.81
C GLU A 232 -27.86 9.77 -2.95
N VAL A 233 -26.63 9.66 -3.47
CA VAL A 233 -26.13 10.52 -4.55
C VAL A 233 -26.46 9.95 -5.93
N SER A 234 -26.21 8.64 -6.11
CA SER A 234 -26.34 7.96 -7.42
C SER A 234 -27.76 7.52 -7.73
N ASN A 235 -28.60 7.35 -6.71
CA ASN A 235 -29.91 6.70 -6.75
C ASN A 235 -29.83 5.28 -7.34
N ALA A 236 -28.73 4.56 -7.08
CA ALA A 236 -28.49 3.20 -7.57
C ALA A 236 -27.76 2.35 -6.53
N GLY A 237 -28.12 1.06 -6.45
CA GLY A 237 -27.34 0.04 -5.75
C GLY A 237 -26.32 -0.61 -6.68
N PHE A 238 -25.97 -1.86 -6.43
CA PHE A 238 -25.21 -2.68 -7.37
C PHE A 238 -26.04 -3.01 -8.63
N PRO A 239 -25.41 -3.20 -9.80
CA PRO A 239 -26.09 -3.74 -10.98
C PRO A 239 -26.75 -5.09 -10.69
N ASP A 240 -27.80 -5.44 -11.46
CA ASP A 240 -28.52 -6.69 -11.32
C ASP A 240 -27.60 -7.91 -11.36
N GLY A 241 -27.70 -8.78 -10.36
CA GLY A 241 -26.93 -10.01 -10.26
C GLY A 241 -25.53 -9.86 -9.66
N THR A 242 -25.18 -8.66 -9.20
CA THR A 242 -23.91 -8.38 -8.49
C THR A 242 -24.18 -7.90 -7.06
N SER A 243 -23.19 -8.08 -6.20
CA SER A 243 -23.26 -7.65 -4.79
C SER A 243 -21.85 -7.49 -4.24
N LEU A 244 -21.73 -6.73 -3.16
CA LEU A 244 -20.48 -6.62 -2.42
C LEU A 244 -20.07 -8.00 -1.85
N GLN A 245 -18.79 -8.31 -1.99
CA GLN A 245 -18.18 -9.51 -1.44
C GLN A 245 -17.02 -9.08 -0.52
N LEU A 246 -17.32 -8.90 0.76
CA LEU A 246 -16.28 -8.62 1.74
C LEU A 246 -15.59 -9.94 2.10
N GLY A 247 -14.29 -10.01 1.86
CA GLY A 247 -13.47 -11.13 2.35
C GLY A 247 -13.47 -11.20 3.89
N ALA A 248 -13.08 -12.35 4.45
CA ALA A 248 -12.89 -12.53 5.89
C ALA A 248 -11.61 -11.81 6.40
N GLY A 249 -11.35 -10.61 5.89
CA GLY A 249 -10.06 -9.95 6.02
C GLY A 249 -9.81 -9.29 7.38
N GLU A 250 -8.59 -8.82 7.50
CA GLU A 250 -8.02 -8.07 8.61
C GLU A 250 -8.68 -6.72 8.82
N ALA A 251 -8.45 -6.11 9.97
CA ALA A 251 -8.79 -4.70 10.16
C ALA A 251 -8.07 -3.85 9.10
N LYS A 252 -8.76 -2.86 8.56
CA LYS A 252 -8.22 -1.91 7.58
C LYS A 252 -8.47 -0.49 8.06
N ASP A 253 -7.55 0.41 7.79
CA ASP A 253 -7.85 1.82 7.95
C ASP A 253 -9.01 2.24 7.03
N HIS A 254 -9.61 3.36 7.34
CA HIS A 254 -10.81 3.85 6.64
C HIS A 254 -10.56 4.09 5.14
N TYR A 255 -9.34 4.52 4.76
CA TYR A 255 -8.99 4.73 3.36
C TYR A 255 -8.94 3.41 2.58
N GLN A 256 -8.24 2.40 3.11
CA GLN A 256 -8.12 1.10 2.46
C GLN A 256 -9.45 0.33 2.43
N PHE A 257 -10.22 0.42 3.52
CA PHE A 257 -11.55 -0.19 3.54
C PHE A 257 -12.51 0.52 2.57
N GLY A 258 -12.48 1.84 2.52
CA GLY A 258 -13.23 2.64 1.55
C GLY A 258 -12.87 2.27 0.11
N ALA A 259 -11.57 2.12 -0.18
CA ALA A 259 -11.09 1.69 -1.50
C ALA A 259 -11.62 0.30 -1.88
N GLU A 260 -11.60 -0.67 -0.95
CA GLU A 260 -12.14 -2.02 -1.19
C GLU A 260 -13.64 -2.00 -1.57
N VAL A 261 -14.45 -1.24 -0.84
CA VAL A 261 -15.89 -1.14 -1.11
C VAL A 261 -16.17 -0.43 -2.42
N VAL A 262 -15.50 0.72 -2.65
CA VAL A 262 -15.65 1.53 -3.85
C VAL A 262 -15.14 0.80 -5.08
N ALA A 263 -14.02 0.06 -4.98
CA ALA A 263 -13.50 -0.76 -6.07
C ALA A 263 -14.57 -1.71 -6.58
N GLN A 264 -15.14 -2.53 -5.71
CA GLN A 264 -16.14 -3.53 -6.11
C GLN A 264 -17.39 -2.89 -6.72
N TYR A 265 -17.86 -1.76 -6.14
CA TYR A 265 -19.00 -1.04 -6.68
C TYR A 265 -18.70 -0.46 -8.07
N THR A 266 -17.54 0.14 -8.23
CA THR A 266 -17.11 0.74 -9.51
C THR A 266 -16.85 -0.33 -10.56
N CYS A 267 -16.17 -1.44 -10.20
CA CYS A 267 -15.94 -2.58 -11.08
C CYS A 267 -17.26 -3.17 -11.60
N ALA A 268 -18.24 -3.36 -10.72
CA ALA A 268 -19.53 -3.91 -11.11
C ALA A 268 -20.24 -3.02 -12.15
N TRP A 269 -20.22 -1.70 -11.96
CA TRP A 269 -20.82 -0.77 -12.93
C TRP A 269 -20.03 -0.62 -14.23
N LEU A 270 -18.70 -0.71 -14.21
CA LEU A 270 -17.88 -0.73 -15.43
C LEU A 270 -18.09 -2.02 -16.23
N GLU A 271 -18.17 -3.17 -15.57
CA GLU A 271 -18.51 -4.45 -16.23
C GLU A 271 -19.92 -4.44 -16.81
N ASP A 272 -20.88 -3.86 -16.10
CA ASP A 272 -22.24 -3.68 -16.60
C ASP A 272 -22.28 -2.81 -17.85
N PHE A 273 -21.53 -1.70 -17.85
CA PHE A 273 -21.36 -0.83 -19.00
C PHE A 273 -20.77 -1.57 -20.19
N GLU A 274 -19.65 -2.31 -20.05
CA GLU A 274 -19.04 -3.09 -21.11
C GLU A 274 -19.99 -4.13 -21.68
N ASN A 275 -20.66 -4.88 -20.81
CA ASN A 275 -21.64 -5.90 -21.21
C ASN A 275 -22.81 -5.29 -21.97
N ALA A 276 -23.34 -4.17 -21.51
CA ALA A 276 -24.43 -3.46 -22.16
C ALA A 276 -24.02 -2.96 -23.56
N LYS A 277 -22.82 -2.40 -23.70
CA LYS A 277 -22.27 -1.94 -24.97
C LYS A 277 -22.08 -3.11 -25.95
N ALA A 278 -21.50 -4.23 -25.50
CA ALA A 278 -21.27 -5.42 -26.32
C ALA A 278 -22.56 -6.03 -26.88
N HIS A 279 -23.67 -5.89 -26.15
CA HIS A 279 -24.98 -6.44 -26.53
C HIS A 279 -25.94 -5.40 -27.14
N GLY A 280 -25.48 -4.16 -27.37
CA GLY A 280 -26.31 -3.08 -27.94
C GLY A 280 -27.42 -2.57 -27.02
N GLN A 281 -27.29 -2.77 -25.70
CA GLN A 281 -28.24 -2.37 -24.68
C GLN A 281 -27.98 -0.92 -24.24
N GLN A 282 -28.20 0.04 -25.13
CA GLN A 282 -27.82 1.43 -24.92
C GLN A 282 -28.36 2.03 -23.62
N ALA A 283 -29.63 1.79 -23.28
CA ALA A 283 -30.24 2.35 -22.04
C ALA A 283 -29.51 1.86 -20.77
N ARG A 284 -29.04 0.60 -20.76
CA ARG A 284 -28.28 0.05 -19.64
C ARG A 284 -26.87 0.63 -19.58
N ALA A 285 -26.22 0.82 -20.71
CA ALA A 285 -24.94 1.51 -20.77
C ALA A 285 -25.04 2.97 -20.33
N ASP A 286 -26.11 3.69 -20.72
CA ASP A 286 -26.36 5.07 -20.29
C ASP A 286 -26.61 5.15 -18.77
N GLU A 287 -27.30 4.16 -18.19
CA GLU A 287 -27.52 4.09 -16.74
C GLU A 287 -26.21 3.87 -16.00
N ALA A 288 -25.36 2.92 -16.43
CA ALA A 288 -24.06 2.68 -15.83
C ALA A 288 -23.16 3.94 -15.88
N ALA A 289 -23.09 4.58 -17.04
CA ALA A 289 -22.38 5.85 -17.20
C ALA A 289 -22.92 6.96 -16.30
N ARG A 290 -24.25 7.04 -16.13
CA ARG A 290 -24.90 8.00 -15.25
C ARG A 290 -24.50 7.77 -13.78
N VAL A 291 -24.53 6.53 -13.31
CA VAL A 291 -24.16 6.16 -11.94
C VAL A 291 -22.69 6.54 -11.69
N LEU A 292 -21.78 6.07 -12.54
CA LEU A 292 -20.34 6.37 -12.44
C LEU A 292 -20.07 7.87 -12.50
N GLY A 293 -20.78 8.62 -13.33
CA GLY A 293 -20.65 10.07 -13.46
C GLY A 293 -21.01 10.85 -12.17
N THR A 294 -21.63 10.20 -11.17
CA THR A 294 -21.87 10.80 -9.84
C THR A 294 -20.67 10.67 -8.90
N SER A 295 -19.63 9.89 -9.26
CA SER A 295 -18.54 9.51 -8.36
C SER A 295 -17.81 10.67 -7.69
N ARG A 296 -17.68 11.82 -8.37
CA ARG A 296 -17.14 13.05 -7.74
C ARG A 296 -17.97 13.60 -6.59
N GLN A 297 -19.18 13.09 -6.40
CA GLN A 297 -20.08 13.50 -5.30
C GLN A 297 -20.12 12.47 -4.17
N TRP A 298 -19.56 11.25 -4.37
CA TRP A 298 -19.56 10.23 -3.34
C TRP A 298 -18.78 10.70 -2.11
N PRO A 299 -19.39 10.69 -0.90
CA PRO A 299 -18.75 11.21 0.31
C PRO A 299 -17.43 10.53 0.63
N ILE A 300 -17.38 9.21 0.52
CA ILE A 300 -16.17 8.41 0.78
C ILE A 300 -15.00 8.83 -0.11
N LEU A 301 -15.19 9.03 -1.41
CA LEU A 301 -14.12 9.47 -2.31
C LEU A 301 -13.62 10.87 -1.99
N LYS A 302 -14.52 11.79 -1.56
CA LYS A 302 -14.12 13.13 -1.13
C LYS A 302 -13.27 13.08 0.15
N GLN A 303 -13.59 12.20 1.07
CA GLN A 303 -12.84 11.99 2.30
C GLN A 303 -11.47 11.42 1.98
N MET A 304 -11.41 10.35 1.19
CA MET A 304 -10.18 9.68 0.79
C MET A 304 -9.22 10.59 -0.01
N ASN A 305 -9.74 11.56 -0.76
CA ASN A 305 -8.93 12.47 -1.58
C ASN A 305 -8.02 13.41 -0.76
N ALA A 306 -8.23 13.49 0.56
CA ALA A 306 -7.32 14.20 1.45
C ALA A 306 -6.08 13.36 1.82
N ASP A 307 -6.18 12.03 1.70
CA ASP A 307 -5.21 11.08 2.23
C ASP A 307 -4.47 10.30 1.13
N GLY A 308 -4.95 10.34 -0.14
CA GLY A 308 -4.30 9.66 -1.25
C GLY A 308 -5.02 9.79 -2.59
N ASP A 309 -4.42 9.22 -3.63
CA ASP A 309 -4.77 9.45 -5.04
C ASP A 309 -5.78 8.44 -5.62
N TYR A 310 -6.21 7.42 -4.85
CA TYR A 310 -7.18 6.42 -5.34
C TYR A 310 -8.47 7.02 -5.89
N PRO A 311 -9.07 8.08 -5.28
CA PRO A 311 -10.23 8.75 -5.85
C PRO A 311 -10.04 9.26 -7.27
N GLU A 312 -8.84 9.73 -7.63
CA GLU A 312 -8.55 10.23 -8.98
C GLU A 312 -8.66 9.13 -10.03
N VAL A 313 -8.22 7.90 -9.70
CA VAL A 313 -8.36 6.72 -10.57
C VAL A 313 -9.84 6.42 -10.83
N VAL A 314 -10.67 6.42 -9.78
CA VAL A 314 -12.12 6.19 -9.92
C VAL A 314 -12.76 7.29 -10.78
N TRP A 315 -12.41 8.55 -10.55
CA TRP A 315 -12.95 9.67 -11.32
C TRP A 315 -12.53 9.66 -12.78
N GLU A 316 -11.29 9.28 -13.09
CA GLU A 316 -10.82 9.14 -14.47
C GLU A 316 -11.62 8.05 -15.20
N LEU A 317 -11.80 6.89 -14.59
CA LEU A 317 -12.58 5.79 -15.14
C LEU A 317 -14.06 6.17 -15.35
N ALA A 318 -14.63 6.89 -14.39
CA ALA A 318 -15.99 7.40 -14.49
C ALA A 318 -16.13 8.40 -15.66
N ASP A 319 -15.20 9.33 -15.82
CA ASP A 319 -15.20 10.30 -16.91
C ASP A 319 -15.09 9.60 -18.27
N GLN A 320 -14.29 8.53 -18.37
CA GLN A 320 -14.17 7.73 -19.58
C GLN A 320 -15.45 6.94 -19.90
N ALA A 321 -16.10 6.36 -18.89
CA ALA A 321 -17.39 5.68 -19.05
C ALA A 321 -18.47 6.66 -19.53
N VAL A 322 -18.53 7.87 -18.98
CA VAL A 322 -19.43 8.96 -19.43
C VAL A 322 -19.12 9.36 -20.88
N ALA A 323 -17.86 9.34 -21.30
CA ALA A 323 -17.46 9.56 -22.69
C ALA A 323 -17.74 8.36 -23.61
N GLY A 324 -18.30 7.27 -23.09
CA GLY A 324 -18.70 6.09 -23.86
C GLY A 324 -17.60 5.04 -24.04
N GLN A 325 -16.53 5.11 -23.29
CA GLN A 325 -15.38 4.21 -23.34
C GLN A 325 -15.01 3.70 -21.96
N VAL A 326 -14.44 2.50 -21.89
CA VAL A 326 -13.82 1.94 -20.68
C VAL A 326 -12.43 1.46 -21.10
N PRO A 327 -11.36 1.87 -20.41
CA PRO A 327 -10.01 1.45 -20.75
C PRO A 327 -9.75 0.02 -20.27
N ASP A 328 -8.96 -0.75 -21.01
CA ASP A 328 -8.65 -2.16 -20.72
C ASP A 328 -7.97 -2.34 -19.34
N TRP A 329 -7.30 -1.31 -18.83
CA TRP A 329 -6.56 -1.34 -17.57
C TRP A 329 -7.42 -1.15 -16.31
N TYR A 330 -8.74 -0.88 -16.43
CA TYR A 330 -9.56 -0.54 -15.26
C TYR A 330 -9.57 -1.64 -14.18
N ARG A 331 -9.54 -2.92 -14.61
CA ARG A 331 -9.51 -4.04 -13.66
C ARG A 331 -8.24 -4.03 -12.82
N GLU A 332 -7.11 -3.79 -13.45
CA GLU A 332 -5.82 -3.67 -12.78
C GLU A 332 -5.78 -2.42 -11.88
N GLY A 333 -6.25 -1.29 -12.39
CA GLY A 333 -6.24 -0.01 -11.66
C GLY A 333 -7.16 0.03 -10.45
N LEU A 334 -8.27 -0.72 -10.46
CA LEU A 334 -9.20 -0.82 -9.32
C LEU A 334 -8.97 -2.05 -8.45
N GLY A 335 -8.22 -3.06 -8.93
CA GLY A 335 -8.05 -4.34 -8.23
C GLY A 335 -9.28 -5.26 -8.38
N CYS A 336 -9.99 -5.21 -9.54
CA CYS A 336 -11.13 -6.11 -9.79
C CYS A 336 -10.67 -7.60 -9.93
#